data_bd9f1e0b6b444d9d512845a523101c7e
#
_entry.id   bd9f1e0b6b444d9d512845a523101c7e
#
_cell.length_a   1.000
_cell.length_b   1.000
_cell.length_c   1.000
_cell.angle_alpha   90.00
_cell.angle_beta   90.00
_cell.angle_gamma   90.00
#
_symmetry.space_group_name_H-M   'P 1'
#
loop_
_entity.id
_entity.type
_entity.pdbx_description
1 polymer ?
#
loop_
_entity_poly.entity_id
_entity_poly.type
_entity_poly.pdbx_seq_one_letter_code
_entity_poly.pdbx_strand_id
1 'polypeptide(L)'
;MKYSNILLATFLCGGMLAGCSSPTETASEDPYFTADEDQGGLNLGAGFESYVIAEDLGRARHLAVRENGDIYVNLREANDQGGIAALRDTNGDGRADEIEYFSDFGGTGMAFYDGSLYASNDSTIFRYSFVGDNLLPDNAAAPDTIVSGLPVQTSHAAKSFTFDDKGYLYVNIGAPSNACQEQDRTRDSPAMDPCPLLERHGGVWRFDASKVGQTQLEDGHRYSTGIRNAVALQFNPLDGHVYAVQHGRDMLNGLFPDMYTEEESAEQPAEEMFRLSDGADFGWPYCYFDPSQDARVTAPEYGGDRNSTDRCEGTEGPIATFPAHWAPNDLLFYTGDQFPESYKGAALIAFHGSWNRAPLGQKGYFVAIQPFQNGDPSAAFQNLAEGFAGVESIEAPSDAKHRPTGLAMAPDGTVIVSDSVTGKIWRVFYKEDKTMALK
;
A
#
# COMPACT_ATOMS: atom_id res chain seq x y z
N MET A 1 32.67 27.80 -76.96
CA MET A 1 33.47 28.98 -77.18
C MET A 1 33.83 29.66 -75.88
N LYS A 2 35.14 29.93 -75.73
CA LYS A 2 35.83 30.75 -74.70
C LYS A 2 36.04 30.13 -73.35
N TYR A 3 37.12 29.71 -73.14
CA TYR A 3 38.34 29.70 -72.28
C TYR A 3 38.41 30.85 -71.25
N SER A 4 38.91 30.59 -70.09
CA SER A 4 40.09 31.13 -69.39
C SER A 4 39.78 31.27 -67.87
N ASN A 5 40.65 31.16 -66.94
CA ASN A 5 41.99 30.68 -66.74
C ASN A 5 42.16 30.50 -65.19
N ILE A 6 43.03 29.62 -64.88
CA ILE A 6 43.65 29.26 -63.61
C ILE A 6 44.27 30.46 -62.90
N LEU A 7 44.20 30.51 -61.57
CA LEU A 7 45.29 31.02 -60.72
C LEU A 7 45.37 30.21 -59.42
N LEU A 8 46.50 29.53 -59.28
CA LEU A 8 47.00 28.78 -58.17
C LEU A 8 47.59 29.78 -57.15
N ALA A 9 47.13 29.76 -55.88
CA ALA A 9 47.83 30.42 -54.80
C ALA A 9 48.04 29.46 -53.64
N THR A 10 49.28 29.00 -53.54
CA THR A 10 49.80 28.24 -52.40
C THR A 10 49.98 29.17 -51.20
N PHE A 11 49.32 28.85 -50.10
CA PHE A 11 49.62 29.43 -48.78
C PHE A 11 50.00 28.30 -47.83
N LEU A 12 51.23 28.24 -47.43
CA LEU A 12 51.72 27.54 -46.24
C LEU A 12 51.22 28.31 -45.02
N CYS A 13 50.57 27.62 -44.14
CA CYS A 13 50.36 28.13 -42.75
C CYS A 13 50.58 26.99 -41.80
N GLY A 14 51.44 27.26 -40.84
CA GLY A 14 51.95 26.33 -39.82
C GLY A 14 50.93 25.77 -38.85
N GLY A 15 51.22 24.58 -38.40
CA GLY A 15 50.41 23.89 -37.38
C GLY A 15 50.46 24.58 -36.02
N MET A 16 49.28 24.84 -35.47
CA MET A 16 49.07 24.94 -34.04
C MET A 16 48.18 23.78 -33.64
N LEU A 17 48.72 22.83 -32.90
CA LEU A 17 47.99 21.81 -32.18
C LEU A 17 47.26 22.50 -31.01
N ALA A 18 46.02 22.86 -31.21
CA ALA A 18 45.12 23.19 -30.13
C ALA A 18 44.55 21.87 -29.58
N GLY A 19 45.03 21.46 -28.42
CA GLY A 19 44.42 20.37 -27.65
C GLY A 19 42.98 20.75 -27.28
N CYS A 20 41.99 20.07 -27.88
CA CYS A 20 40.62 20.03 -27.37
C CYS A 20 40.63 19.16 -26.11
N SER A 21 40.70 19.79 -24.95
CA SER A 21 40.20 19.19 -23.71
C SER A 21 38.68 19.17 -23.84
N SER A 22 38.11 17.99 -24.06
CA SER A 22 36.69 17.76 -23.87
C SER A 22 36.31 18.19 -22.44
N PRO A 23 35.27 18.96 -22.25
CA PRO A 23 34.74 19.16 -20.90
C PRO A 23 34.32 17.78 -20.38
N THR A 24 34.89 17.36 -19.25
CA THR A 24 34.35 16.32 -18.43
C THR A 24 32.97 16.82 -18.03
N GLU A 25 31.91 16.27 -18.63
CA GLU A 25 30.59 16.37 -18.07
C GLU A 25 30.69 15.74 -16.68
N THR A 26 30.79 16.58 -15.65
CA THR A 26 30.39 16.19 -14.32
C THR A 26 28.87 15.91 -14.43
N ALA A 27 28.50 14.64 -14.40
CA ALA A 27 27.12 14.28 -14.16
C ALA A 27 26.68 15.10 -12.95
N SER A 28 25.69 15.96 -13.12
CA SER A 28 25.06 16.64 -12.00
C SER A 28 24.51 15.52 -11.11
N GLU A 29 25.09 15.35 -9.92
CA GLU A 29 24.39 14.61 -8.88
C GLU A 29 23.05 15.32 -8.72
N ASP A 30 21.96 14.60 -8.91
CA ASP A 30 20.63 15.16 -8.77
C ASP A 30 20.46 15.52 -7.28
N PRO A 31 20.36 16.80 -6.89
CA PRO A 31 20.31 17.20 -5.49
C PRO A 31 19.08 16.66 -4.76
N TYR A 32 18.06 16.17 -5.48
CA TYR A 32 16.85 15.58 -4.95
C TYR A 32 17.06 14.23 -4.24
N PHE A 33 18.09 13.48 -4.56
CA PHE A 33 18.26 12.12 -4.04
C PHE A 33 19.51 11.98 -3.19
N THR A 34 19.59 12.71 -2.10
CA THR A 34 20.63 12.53 -1.09
C THR A 34 20.07 11.72 0.08
N ALA A 35 20.54 10.47 0.18
CA ALA A 35 20.17 9.58 1.27
C ALA A 35 20.63 10.11 2.64
N ASP A 36 19.90 9.75 3.69
CA ASP A 36 20.41 9.90 5.05
C ASP A 36 21.60 8.96 5.28
N GLU A 37 22.56 9.34 6.13
CA GLU A 37 23.72 8.51 6.43
C GLU A 37 23.33 7.13 6.98
N ASP A 38 22.22 7.06 7.72
CA ASP A 38 21.65 5.84 8.30
C ASP A 38 20.41 5.33 7.53
N GLN A 39 20.17 5.84 6.31
CA GLN A 39 18.97 5.49 5.50
C GLN A 39 17.64 5.78 6.22
N GLY A 40 17.60 6.78 7.11
CA GLY A 40 16.46 7.06 7.97
C GLY A 40 16.12 5.92 8.95
N GLY A 41 17.11 5.06 9.26
CA GLY A 41 16.96 3.89 10.11
C GLY A 41 16.52 2.62 9.39
N LEU A 42 16.47 2.60 8.05
CA LEU A 42 16.04 1.45 7.26
C LEU A 42 17.22 0.62 6.75
N ASN A 43 16.95 -0.67 6.54
CA ASN A 43 17.81 -1.60 5.78
C ASN A 43 17.14 -1.85 4.42
N LEU A 44 17.80 -1.47 3.34
CA LEU A 44 17.22 -1.49 2.00
C LEU A 44 17.80 -2.59 1.13
N GLY A 45 17.04 -3.02 0.15
CA GLY A 45 17.52 -3.91 -0.92
C GLY A 45 18.68 -3.27 -1.69
N ALA A 46 19.49 -4.10 -2.36
CA ALA A 46 20.68 -3.64 -3.08
C ALA A 46 20.35 -2.57 -4.12
N GLY A 47 21.06 -1.45 -4.08
CA GLY A 47 20.87 -0.30 -4.97
C GLY A 47 19.77 0.68 -4.54
N PHE A 48 19.00 0.36 -3.51
CA PHE A 48 18.02 1.29 -2.95
C PHE A 48 18.65 2.13 -1.83
N GLU A 49 18.22 3.38 -1.77
CA GLU A 49 18.57 4.34 -0.74
C GLU A 49 17.30 5.04 -0.24
N SER A 50 17.37 5.67 0.94
CA SER A 50 16.25 6.42 1.50
C SER A 50 16.67 7.63 2.31
N TYR A 51 15.72 8.54 2.47
CA TYR A 51 15.79 9.65 3.43
C TYR A 51 14.43 9.94 4.04
N VAL A 52 14.44 10.63 5.17
CA VAL A 52 13.23 11.05 5.88
C VAL A 52 12.74 12.37 5.31
N ILE A 53 11.45 12.42 4.91
CA ILE A 53 10.78 13.63 4.41
C ILE A 53 10.23 14.46 5.58
N ALA A 54 9.59 13.81 6.54
CA ALA A 54 8.98 14.42 7.72
C ALA A 54 8.89 13.43 8.88
N GLU A 55 8.77 13.94 10.09
CA GLU A 55 8.62 13.16 11.33
C GLU A 55 7.52 13.75 12.22
N ASP A 56 7.07 12.98 13.19
CA ASP A 56 6.16 13.42 14.26
C ASP A 56 4.79 13.94 13.79
N LEU A 57 4.30 13.46 12.63
CA LEU A 57 3.00 13.88 12.11
C LEU A 57 1.82 13.33 12.93
N GLY A 58 2.04 12.30 13.74
CA GLY A 58 1.01 11.52 14.41
C GLY A 58 0.82 10.15 13.79
N ARG A 59 -0.26 9.43 14.11
CA ARG A 59 -0.50 8.06 13.64
C ARG A 59 -0.89 8.03 12.16
N ALA A 60 0.11 8.14 11.27
CA ALA A 60 -0.13 8.16 9.83
C ALA A 60 -0.73 6.84 9.33
N ARG A 61 -1.53 6.95 8.27
CA ARG A 61 -2.15 5.84 7.54
C ARG A 61 -1.76 5.94 6.06
N HIS A 62 -2.71 5.75 5.14
CA HIS A 62 -2.44 5.92 3.72
C HIS A 62 -2.07 7.36 3.39
N LEU A 63 -1.37 7.52 2.31
CA LEU A 63 -0.90 8.81 1.82
C LEU A 63 -1.09 8.90 0.30
N ALA A 64 -1.09 10.10 -0.22
CA ALA A 64 -1.18 10.35 -1.65
C ALA A 64 -0.27 11.51 -2.04
N VAL A 65 0.31 11.45 -3.23
CA VAL A 65 1.20 12.49 -3.76
C VAL A 65 0.52 13.18 -4.93
N ARG A 66 0.50 14.52 -4.90
CA ARG A 66 -0.02 15.35 -5.98
C ARG A 66 1.02 15.44 -7.11
N GLU A 67 0.58 15.79 -8.33
CA GLU A 67 1.45 15.94 -9.50
C GLU A 67 2.57 16.98 -9.31
N ASN A 68 2.38 17.99 -8.45
CA ASN A 68 3.41 18.98 -8.10
C ASN A 68 4.39 18.52 -7.01
N GLY A 69 4.24 17.32 -6.47
CA GLY A 69 5.09 16.74 -5.44
C GLY A 69 4.59 16.89 -4.00
N ASP A 70 3.52 17.67 -3.75
CA ASP A 70 2.92 17.79 -2.42
C ASP A 70 2.41 16.42 -1.93
N ILE A 71 2.66 16.11 -0.66
CA ILE A 71 2.29 14.83 -0.04
C ILE A 71 1.17 15.09 0.97
N TYR A 72 0.14 14.27 0.92
CA TYR A 72 -0.99 14.30 1.86
C TYR A 72 -1.03 12.99 2.63
N VAL A 73 -1.19 13.07 3.95
CA VAL A 73 -1.15 11.91 4.85
C VAL A 73 -2.42 11.88 5.68
N ASN A 74 -3.23 10.83 5.54
CA ASN A 74 -4.38 10.62 6.42
C ASN A 74 -3.88 10.12 7.78
N LEU A 75 -4.27 10.75 8.87
CA LEU A 75 -3.96 10.32 10.23
C LEU A 75 -5.09 9.41 10.73
N ARG A 76 -4.75 8.40 11.53
CA ARG A 76 -5.77 7.50 12.10
C ARG A 76 -6.82 8.26 12.92
N GLU A 77 -6.39 9.28 13.61
CA GLU A 77 -7.21 10.15 14.45
C GLU A 77 -6.77 11.59 14.25
N ALA A 78 -7.72 12.51 14.21
CA ALA A 78 -7.38 13.92 14.17
C ALA A 78 -6.69 14.32 15.50
N ASN A 79 -5.63 15.09 15.39
CA ASN A 79 -4.98 15.77 16.51
C ASN A 79 -5.51 17.22 16.65
N ASP A 80 -4.91 18.00 17.54
CA ASP A 80 -5.31 19.39 17.76
C ASP A 80 -5.13 20.31 16.52
N GLN A 81 -4.37 19.85 15.51
CA GLN A 81 -4.11 20.60 14.27
C GLN A 81 -5.03 20.13 13.13
N GLY A 82 -5.39 18.85 13.08
CA GLY A 82 -6.25 18.27 12.04
C GLY A 82 -6.05 16.77 11.86
N GLY A 83 -6.81 16.20 10.94
CA GLY A 83 -6.78 14.76 10.64
C GLY A 83 -6.05 14.39 9.35
N ILE A 84 -5.66 15.38 8.56
CA ILE A 84 -4.85 15.20 7.34
C ILE A 84 -3.69 16.19 7.39
N ALA A 85 -2.45 15.67 7.26
CA ALA A 85 -1.25 16.47 7.10
C ALA A 85 -0.96 16.70 5.62
N ALA A 86 -0.65 17.94 5.24
CA ALA A 86 -0.21 18.36 3.92
C ALA A 86 1.25 18.82 4.01
N LEU A 87 2.11 18.27 3.18
CA LEU A 87 3.57 18.42 3.23
C LEU A 87 4.06 18.99 1.91
N ARG A 88 4.91 20.01 1.94
CA ARG A 88 5.55 20.60 0.76
C ARG A 88 7.03 20.80 1.02
N ASP A 89 7.83 20.44 0.03
CA ASP A 89 9.22 20.84 -0.12
C ASP A 89 9.27 22.16 -0.90
N THR A 90 9.63 23.26 -0.23
CA THR A 90 9.68 24.60 -0.85
C THR A 90 11.06 24.99 -1.32
N ASN A 91 12.10 24.32 -0.84
CA ASN A 91 13.49 24.63 -1.10
C ASN A 91 14.16 23.67 -2.09
N GLY A 92 13.53 22.56 -2.42
CA GLY A 92 13.97 21.58 -3.40
C GLY A 92 15.01 20.58 -2.86
N ASP A 93 15.07 20.33 -1.55
CA ASP A 93 15.98 19.37 -0.95
C ASP A 93 15.38 17.97 -0.72
N GLY A 94 14.11 17.81 -1.09
CA GLY A 94 13.34 16.57 -0.97
C GLY A 94 12.64 16.37 0.38
N ARG A 95 12.82 17.29 1.33
CA ARG A 95 12.22 17.23 2.66
C ARG A 95 11.11 18.28 2.79
N ALA A 96 10.14 18.02 3.65
CA ALA A 96 9.06 18.97 3.86
C ALA A 96 9.51 20.14 4.76
N ASP A 97 9.51 21.36 4.22
CA ASP A 97 9.70 22.60 5.00
C ASP A 97 8.38 23.21 5.44
N GLU A 98 7.31 22.97 4.70
CA GLU A 98 5.97 23.46 5.00
C GLU A 98 5.07 22.28 5.32
N ILE A 99 4.48 22.30 6.54
CA ILE A 99 3.57 21.28 7.03
C ILE A 99 2.33 21.95 7.55
N GLU A 100 1.20 21.74 6.88
CA GLU A 100 -0.10 22.23 7.28
C GLU A 100 -1.07 21.09 7.56
N TYR A 101 -2.11 21.37 8.35
CA TYR A 101 -3.12 20.36 8.70
C TYR A 101 -4.51 20.87 8.37
N PHE A 102 -5.38 19.93 8.01
CA PHE A 102 -6.80 20.20 7.79
C PHE A 102 -7.64 18.98 8.10
N SER A 103 -8.97 19.06 7.93
CA SER A 103 -9.95 18.03 8.30
C SER A 103 -10.12 17.88 9.81
N ASP A 104 -11.36 17.74 10.24
CA ASP A 104 -11.76 17.48 11.63
C ASP A 104 -11.88 16.00 11.98
N PHE A 105 -11.56 15.12 11.02
CA PHE A 105 -11.57 13.66 11.18
C PHE A 105 -10.25 13.05 10.70
N GLY A 106 -9.91 11.90 11.27
CA GLY A 106 -8.91 10.99 10.75
C GLY A 106 -9.53 9.73 10.17
N GLY A 107 -8.70 8.87 9.55
CA GLY A 107 -9.15 7.64 8.95
C GLY A 107 -8.02 6.79 8.36
N THR A 108 -8.27 6.16 7.21
CA THR A 108 -7.25 5.30 6.59
C THR A 108 -7.06 5.58 5.11
N GLY A 109 -8.07 5.39 4.27
CA GLY A 109 -7.93 5.47 2.82
C GLY A 109 -7.64 6.88 2.34
N MET A 110 -6.75 7.01 1.35
CA MET A 110 -6.40 8.25 0.68
C MET A 110 -5.92 7.98 -0.74
N ALA A 111 -6.35 8.79 -1.71
CA ALA A 111 -5.89 8.72 -3.08
C ALA A 111 -6.20 10.02 -3.83
N PHE A 112 -5.39 10.34 -4.85
CA PHE A 112 -5.76 11.31 -5.87
C PHE A 112 -6.53 10.62 -7.00
N TYR A 113 -7.60 11.27 -7.46
CA TYR A 113 -8.34 10.86 -8.63
C TYR A 113 -8.94 12.09 -9.32
N ASP A 114 -8.76 12.19 -10.63
CA ASP A 114 -9.26 13.32 -11.47
C ASP A 114 -8.97 14.70 -10.86
N GLY A 115 -7.72 14.92 -10.44
CA GLY A 115 -7.22 16.19 -9.88
C GLY A 115 -7.72 16.54 -8.46
N SER A 116 -8.52 15.68 -7.83
CA SER A 116 -9.03 15.86 -6.46
C SER A 116 -8.42 14.85 -5.50
N LEU A 117 -8.26 15.25 -4.23
CA LEU A 117 -7.85 14.34 -3.16
C LEU A 117 -9.10 13.71 -2.53
N TYR A 118 -9.09 12.41 -2.41
CA TYR A 118 -10.12 11.67 -1.67
C TYR A 118 -9.52 11.13 -0.38
N ALA A 119 -10.29 11.21 0.71
CA ALA A 119 -9.93 10.66 2.01
C ALA A 119 -11.12 10.01 2.68
N SER A 120 -10.90 8.94 3.44
CA SER A 120 -11.94 8.28 4.22
C SER A 120 -11.75 8.49 5.72
N ASN A 121 -12.88 8.58 6.44
CA ASN A 121 -12.95 8.16 7.83
C ASN A 121 -13.53 6.73 7.93
N ASP A 122 -13.95 6.31 9.13
CA ASP A 122 -14.47 4.94 9.35
C ASP A 122 -15.90 4.72 8.77
N SER A 123 -16.54 5.75 8.19
CA SER A 123 -17.93 5.64 7.70
C SER A 123 -18.23 6.42 6.41
N THR A 124 -17.30 7.23 5.95
CA THR A 124 -17.55 8.19 4.87
C THR A 124 -16.31 8.40 4.02
N ILE A 125 -16.50 8.62 2.73
CA ILE A 125 -15.45 9.04 1.80
C ILE A 125 -15.74 10.44 1.34
N PHE A 126 -14.75 11.31 1.48
CA PHE A 126 -14.81 12.73 1.16
C PHE A 126 -13.92 13.05 -0.04
N ARG A 127 -14.26 14.12 -0.76
CA ARG A 127 -13.48 14.68 -1.85
C ARG A 127 -13.10 16.11 -1.55
N TYR A 128 -11.82 16.41 -1.71
CA TYR A 128 -11.23 17.73 -1.57
C TYR A 128 -10.77 18.25 -2.93
N SER A 129 -11.11 19.51 -3.22
CA SER A 129 -10.79 20.17 -4.48
C SER A 129 -9.73 21.25 -4.27
N PHE A 130 -8.88 21.47 -5.27
CA PHE A 130 -7.79 22.44 -5.23
C PHE A 130 -7.95 23.50 -6.32
N VAL A 131 -7.59 24.73 -6.01
CA VAL A 131 -7.46 25.81 -6.99
C VAL A 131 -5.98 26.16 -7.15
N GLY A 132 -5.48 26.02 -8.37
CA GLY A 132 -4.08 26.28 -8.67
C GLY A 132 -3.14 25.39 -7.87
N ASP A 133 -2.10 26.01 -7.30
CA ASP A 133 -1.01 25.32 -6.61
C ASP A 133 -1.07 25.51 -5.08
N ASN A 134 -2.26 25.75 -4.53
CA ASN A 134 -2.45 25.85 -3.09
C ASN A 134 -2.12 24.50 -2.42
N LEU A 135 -1.41 24.57 -1.27
CA LEU A 135 -1.12 23.37 -0.47
C LEU A 135 -2.40 22.82 0.17
N LEU A 136 -3.23 23.69 0.73
CA LEU A 136 -4.52 23.27 1.29
C LEU A 136 -5.63 23.27 0.24
N PRO A 137 -6.59 22.33 0.31
CA PRO A 137 -7.76 22.34 -0.56
C PRO A 137 -8.70 23.51 -0.25
N ASP A 138 -9.38 24.03 -1.30
CA ASP A 138 -10.28 25.17 -1.15
C ASP A 138 -11.54 24.86 -0.35
N ASN A 139 -11.96 23.60 -0.35
CA ASN A 139 -13.12 23.11 0.42
C ASN A 139 -12.71 22.34 1.68
N ALA A 140 -11.54 22.60 2.26
CA ALA A 140 -11.02 21.89 3.45
C ALA A 140 -12.01 21.84 4.61
N ALA A 141 -12.76 22.94 4.84
CA ALA A 141 -13.74 23.04 5.92
C ALA A 141 -15.09 22.34 5.62
N ALA A 142 -15.38 22.06 4.34
CA ALA A 142 -16.65 21.45 3.91
C ALA A 142 -16.43 20.61 2.62
N PRO A 143 -15.74 19.47 2.72
CA PRO A 143 -15.49 18.60 1.57
C PRO A 143 -16.77 17.98 1.03
N ASP A 144 -16.77 17.63 -0.24
CA ASP A 144 -17.88 16.90 -0.84
C ASP A 144 -17.97 15.48 -0.21
N THR A 145 -19.16 15.09 0.21
CA THR A 145 -19.43 13.71 0.62
C THR A 145 -19.71 12.85 -0.61
N ILE A 146 -18.82 11.92 -0.93
CA ILE A 146 -18.97 11.00 -2.06
C ILE A 146 -19.78 9.78 -1.67
N VAL A 147 -19.36 9.08 -0.59
CA VAL A 147 -20.08 7.92 -0.05
C VAL A 147 -20.21 8.11 1.45
N SER A 148 -21.41 7.87 1.98
CA SER A 148 -21.70 7.89 3.42
C SER A 148 -22.45 6.64 3.87
N GLY A 149 -22.71 6.49 5.17
CA GLY A 149 -23.46 5.36 5.72
C GLY A 149 -22.76 4.01 5.57
N LEU A 150 -21.44 4.01 5.39
CA LEU A 150 -20.63 2.81 5.53
C LEU A 150 -20.68 2.33 6.99
N PRO A 151 -20.67 1.00 7.25
CA PRO A 151 -20.81 0.47 8.60
C PRO A 151 -19.74 0.98 9.56
N VAL A 152 -20.17 1.55 10.68
CA VAL A 152 -19.28 1.92 11.80
C VAL A 152 -19.03 0.70 12.66
N GLN A 153 -17.77 0.40 12.93
CA GLN A 153 -17.37 -0.78 13.69
C GLN A 153 -16.02 -0.54 14.37
N THR A 154 -15.72 -1.29 15.43
CA THR A 154 -14.45 -1.19 16.15
C THR A 154 -13.35 -2.05 15.53
N SER A 155 -13.68 -3.30 15.15
CA SER A 155 -12.76 -4.19 14.44
C SER A 155 -12.84 -3.94 12.94
N HIS A 156 -11.70 -3.87 12.25
CA HIS A 156 -11.60 -3.69 10.79
C HIS A 156 -12.38 -2.44 10.30
N ALA A 157 -12.29 -1.35 11.05
CA ALA A 157 -13.01 -0.10 10.77
C ALA A 157 -12.51 0.62 9.52
N ALA A 158 -11.25 0.41 9.12
CA ALA A 158 -10.61 1.06 7.99
C ALA A 158 -11.44 0.94 6.71
N LYS A 159 -11.60 2.06 6.01
CA LYS A 159 -12.24 2.16 4.70
C LYS A 159 -11.19 2.55 3.66
N SER A 160 -10.25 1.64 3.39
CA SER A 160 -9.33 1.79 2.26
C SER A 160 -10.11 1.70 0.95
N PHE A 161 -9.61 2.39 -0.06
CA PHE A 161 -10.28 2.45 -1.35
C PHE A 161 -9.29 2.68 -2.48
N THR A 162 -9.71 2.37 -3.70
CA THR A 162 -8.98 2.67 -4.93
C THR A 162 -9.95 3.04 -6.05
N PHE A 163 -9.42 3.63 -7.13
CA PHE A 163 -10.19 3.98 -8.33
C PHE A 163 -9.70 3.17 -9.51
N ASP A 164 -10.61 2.84 -10.43
CA ASP A 164 -10.23 2.32 -11.74
C ASP A 164 -10.19 3.43 -12.81
N ASP A 165 -9.78 3.07 -14.01
CA ASP A 165 -9.71 3.92 -15.19
C ASP A 165 -11.07 4.19 -15.86
N LYS A 166 -12.16 3.58 -15.36
CA LYS A 166 -13.53 3.69 -15.86
C LYS A 166 -14.39 4.63 -15.01
N GLY A 167 -13.87 5.17 -13.95
CA GLY A 167 -14.59 6.08 -13.05
C GLY A 167 -15.30 5.41 -11.89
N TYR A 168 -14.89 4.21 -11.52
CA TYR A 168 -15.44 3.54 -10.35
C TYR A 168 -14.51 3.65 -9.14
N LEU A 169 -15.13 3.78 -7.97
CA LEU A 169 -14.51 3.78 -6.65
C LEU A 169 -14.79 2.44 -5.98
N TYR A 170 -13.75 1.72 -5.57
CA TYR A 170 -13.81 0.44 -4.87
C TYR A 170 -13.43 0.62 -3.41
N VAL A 171 -14.29 0.20 -2.49
CA VAL A 171 -14.15 0.44 -1.05
C VAL A 171 -14.12 -0.87 -0.28
N ASN A 172 -13.06 -1.12 0.50
CA ASN A 172 -13.03 -2.21 1.47
C ASN A 172 -14.00 -1.95 2.63
N ILE A 173 -14.85 -2.91 2.92
CA ILE A 173 -15.70 -2.93 4.11
C ILE A 173 -15.41 -4.21 4.87
N GLY A 174 -14.46 -4.13 5.80
CA GLY A 174 -14.02 -5.26 6.60
C GLY A 174 -15.13 -5.83 7.47
N ALA A 175 -15.01 -7.10 7.84
CA ALA A 175 -15.97 -7.76 8.72
C ALA A 175 -15.72 -7.36 10.19
N PRO A 176 -16.76 -7.06 10.99
CA PRO A 176 -16.61 -6.73 12.42
C PRO A 176 -16.29 -7.95 13.30
N SER A 177 -16.10 -9.12 12.69
CA SER A 177 -15.87 -10.40 13.37
C SER A 177 -14.65 -11.12 12.80
N ASN A 178 -14.05 -11.99 13.61
CA ASN A 178 -12.96 -12.87 13.22
C ASN A 178 -13.41 -13.97 12.24
N ALA A 179 -14.50 -14.69 12.60
CA ALA A 179 -14.99 -15.85 11.86
C ALA A 179 -16.52 -15.98 11.89
N CYS A 180 -17.26 -14.87 12.04
CA CYS A 180 -18.72 -14.81 12.03
C CYS A 180 -19.39 -15.72 13.08
N GLN A 181 -18.85 -15.73 14.30
CA GLN A 181 -19.45 -16.41 15.44
C GLN A 181 -20.53 -15.54 16.08
N GLU A 182 -21.51 -16.14 16.79
CA GLU A 182 -22.51 -15.42 17.58
C GLU A 182 -21.87 -14.50 18.64
N GLN A 183 -20.82 -14.99 19.30
CA GLN A 183 -19.94 -14.22 20.18
C GLN A 183 -18.54 -14.24 19.60
N ASP A 184 -18.12 -13.13 19.05
CA ASP A 184 -16.83 -13.03 18.34
C ASP A 184 -15.67 -13.43 19.25
N ARG A 185 -14.71 -14.19 18.68
CA ARG A 185 -13.49 -14.68 19.36
C ARG A 185 -13.76 -15.40 20.69
N THR A 186 -14.88 -16.10 20.79
CA THR A 186 -15.27 -16.84 21.99
C THR A 186 -15.24 -18.35 21.69
N ARG A 187 -14.47 -19.09 22.50
CA ARG A 187 -14.41 -20.55 22.41
C ARG A 187 -15.81 -21.16 22.59
N ASP A 188 -16.11 -22.17 21.80
CA ASP A 188 -17.38 -22.91 21.79
C ASP A 188 -18.61 -22.05 21.39
N SER A 189 -18.40 -20.79 20.97
CA SER A 189 -19.49 -19.99 20.40
C SER A 189 -19.88 -20.51 19.02
N PRO A 190 -21.18 -20.73 18.76
CA PRO A 190 -21.64 -21.22 17.46
C PRO A 190 -21.28 -20.27 16.33
N ALA A 191 -21.00 -20.82 15.14
CA ALA A 191 -20.94 -20.05 13.91
C ALA A 191 -22.36 -19.63 13.48
N MET A 192 -22.47 -18.44 12.90
CA MET A 192 -23.69 -18.03 12.20
C MET A 192 -23.63 -18.56 10.76
N ASP A 193 -24.50 -19.52 10.41
CA ASP A 193 -24.54 -20.13 9.08
C ASP A 193 -25.98 -20.10 8.51
N PRO A 194 -26.27 -19.37 7.41
CA PRO A 194 -25.33 -18.51 6.70
C PRO A 194 -24.91 -17.28 7.49
N CYS A 195 -23.69 -16.76 7.22
CA CYS A 195 -23.14 -15.59 7.90
C CYS A 195 -23.90 -14.30 7.52
N PRO A 196 -24.66 -13.66 8.42
CA PRO A 196 -25.45 -12.47 8.08
C PRO A 196 -24.57 -11.22 7.86
N LEU A 197 -23.33 -11.24 8.36
CA LEU A 197 -22.40 -10.12 8.18
C LEU A 197 -22.05 -9.87 6.71
N LEU A 198 -22.07 -10.92 5.88
CA LEU A 198 -21.77 -10.81 4.43
C LEU A 198 -22.79 -9.98 3.66
N GLU A 199 -23.91 -9.62 4.26
CA GLU A 199 -24.86 -8.70 3.62
C GLU A 199 -24.26 -7.31 3.42
N ARG A 200 -23.48 -6.81 4.41
CA ARG A 200 -22.94 -5.45 4.42
C ARG A 200 -21.44 -5.34 4.70
N HIS A 201 -20.76 -6.45 4.98
CA HIS A 201 -19.36 -6.50 5.40
C HIS A 201 -18.62 -7.63 4.70
N GLY A 202 -17.32 -7.71 4.93
CA GLY A 202 -16.50 -8.83 4.47
C GLY A 202 -16.35 -8.86 2.96
N GLY A 203 -16.02 -7.71 2.34
CA GLY A 203 -15.82 -7.61 0.91
C GLY A 203 -15.50 -6.21 0.42
N VAL A 204 -15.62 -6.01 -0.89
CA VAL A 204 -15.37 -4.75 -1.57
C VAL A 204 -16.64 -4.29 -2.28
N TRP A 205 -17.02 -3.02 -2.06
CA TRP A 205 -18.16 -2.38 -2.71
C TRP A 205 -17.69 -1.37 -3.75
N ARG A 206 -18.39 -1.31 -4.88
CA ARG A 206 -18.12 -0.39 -5.98
C ARG A 206 -19.16 0.73 -6.00
N PHE A 207 -18.70 1.96 -6.25
CA PHE A 207 -19.51 3.18 -6.38
C PHE A 207 -19.08 3.95 -7.63
N ASP A 208 -19.86 4.96 -8.02
CA ASP A 208 -19.50 5.91 -9.07
C ASP A 208 -18.62 7.02 -8.46
N ALA A 209 -17.38 7.20 -8.93
CA ALA A 209 -16.45 8.19 -8.39
C ALA A 209 -16.92 9.64 -8.59
N SER A 210 -17.75 9.91 -9.60
CA SER A 210 -18.24 11.26 -9.94
C SER A 210 -19.49 11.69 -9.16
N LYS A 211 -20.25 10.72 -8.62
CA LYS A 211 -21.52 10.97 -7.97
C LYS A 211 -21.35 11.31 -6.49
N VAL A 212 -21.89 12.42 -6.05
CA VAL A 212 -21.91 12.85 -4.63
C VAL A 212 -23.15 12.31 -3.90
N GLY A 213 -23.03 12.13 -2.58
CA GLY A 213 -24.14 11.78 -1.71
C GLY A 213 -24.62 10.33 -1.82
N GLN A 214 -23.76 9.43 -2.28
CA GLN A 214 -24.06 8.00 -2.37
C GLN A 214 -24.09 7.34 -0.99
N THR A 215 -24.82 6.23 -0.88
CA THR A 215 -24.83 5.38 0.33
C THR A 215 -24.57 3.92 -0.05
N GLN A 216 -24.05 3.14 0.91
CA GLN A 216 -23.83 1.70 0.67
C GLN A 216 -25.12 0.98 0.30
N LEU A 217 -26.24 1.31 0.97
CA LEU A 217 -27.50 0.59 0.85
C LEU A 217 -28.23 0.87 -0.47
N GLU A 218 -28.15 2.10 -0.97
CA GLU A 218 -28.93 2.53 -2.14
C GLU A 218 -28.09 2.49 -3.44
N ASP A 219 -26.79 2.76 -3.33
CA ASP A 219 -25.91 2.95 -4.49
C ASP A 219 -24.76 1.93 -4.56
N GLY A 220 -24.46 1.26 -3.44
CA GLY A 220 -23.32 0.34 -3.35
C GLY A 220 -23.56 -0.96 -4.12
N HIS A 221 -22.73 -1.23 -5.13
CA HIS A 221 -22.67 -2.53 -5.80
C HIS A 221 -21.65 -3.41 -5.07
N ARG A 222 -22.09 -4.55 -4.49
CA ARG A 222 -21.17 -5.52 -3.86
C ARG A 222 -20.35 -6.21 -4.95
N TYR A 223 -19.14 -5.68 -5.17
CA TYR A 223 -18.25 -6.12 -6.24
C TYR A 223 -17.63 -7.49 -5.94
N SER A 224 -17.19 -7.70 -4.70
CA SER A 224 -16.71 -9.01 -4.25
C SER A 224 -17.06 -9.22 -2.77
N THR A 225 -17.14 -10.49 -2.34
CA THR A 225 -17.48 -10.91 -0.98
C THR A 225 -16.50 -11.95 -0.46
N GLY A 226 -16.66 -12.37 0.79
CA GLY A 226 -15.80 -13.42 1.36
C GLY A 226 -14.38 -12.98 1.66
N ILE A 227 -14.14 -11.68 1.90
CA ILE A 227 -12.86 -11.08 2.28
C ILE A 227 -12.99 -10.53 3.70
N ARG A 228 -12.24 -11.09 4.66
CA ARG A 228 -12.33 -10.69 6.07
C ARG A 228 -12.03 -9.21 6.29
N ASN A 229 -10.91 -8.73 5.78
CA ASN A 229 -10.50 -7.33 5.81
C ASN A 229 -9.32 -7.11 4.86
N ALA A 230 -9.46 -6.22 3.90
CA ALA A 230 -8.42 -5.88 2.92
C ALA A 230 -8.06 -4.40 3.01
N VAL A 231 -7.20 -4.03 3.99
CA VAL A 231 -6.69 -2.66 4.08
C VAL A 231 -5.80 -2.34 2.87
N ALA A 232 -5.01 -3.32 2.43
CA ALA A 232 -4.24 -3.27 1.19
C ALA A 232 -5.17 -3.54 -0.01
N LEU A 233 -5.55 -2.47 -0.74
CA LEU A 233 -6.48 -2.51 -1.86
C LEU A 233 -6.03 -1.53 -2.94
N GLN A 234 -5.76 -2.02 -4.16
CA GLN A 234 -5.26 -1.19 -5.25
C GLN A 234 -5.71 -1.67 -6.63
N PHE A 235 -6.02 -0.73 -7.51
CA PHE A 235 -6.19 -0.96 -8.93
C PHE A 235 -4.83 -1.03 -9.62
N ASN A 236 -4.61 -2.04 -10.46
CA ASN A 236 -3.43 -2.16 -11.29
C ASN A 236 -3.71 -1.59 -12.69
N PRO A 237 -3.16 -0.44 -13.06
CA PRO A 237 -3.43 0.18 -14.37
C PRO A 237 -2.79 -0.59 -15.54
N LEU A 238 -1.87 -1.53 -15.28
CA LEU A 238 -1.19 -2.29 -16.32
C LEU A 238 -2.04 -3.46 -16.86
N ASP A 239 -2.99 -3.96 -16.06
CA ASP A 239 -3.88 -5.07 -16.45
C ASP A 239 -5.38 -4.79 -16.27
N GLY A 240 -5.72 -3.65 -15.63
CA GLY A 240 -7.10 -3.20 -15.48
C GLY A 240 -7.91 -3.94 -14.41
N HIS A 241 -7.26 -4.59 -13.43
CA HIS A 241 -7.90 -5.30 -12.34
C HIS A 241 -7.67 -4.60 -10.98
N VAL A 242 -8.59 -4.84 -10.05
CA VAL A 242 -8.42 -4.46 -8.63
C VAL A 242 -7.85 -5.65 -7.88
N TYR A 243 -6.89 -5.38 -7.01
CA TYR A 243 -6.24 -6.38 -6.17
C TYR A 243 -6.40 -6.03 -4.70
N ALA A 244 -6.45 -7.04 -3.87
CA ALA A 244 -6.55 -6.92 -2.42
C ALA A 244 -5.62 -7.89 -1.73
N VAL A 245 -5.03 -7.50 -0.60
CA VAL A 245 -4.35 -8.44 0.31
C VAL A 245 -5.09 -8.40 1.64
N GLN A 246 -5.67 -9.55 2.02
CA GLN A 246 -6.48 -9.63 3.24
C GLN A 246 -5.65 -9.97 4.46
N HIS A 247 -6.10 -9.47 5.60
CA HIS A 247 -5.69 -9.95 6.93
C HIS A 247 -6.40 -11.27 7.21
N GLY A 248 -5.63 -12.34 7.37
CA GLY A 248 -6.14 -13.66 7.76
C GLY A 248 -6.86 -13.64 9.12
N ARG A 249 -7.56 -14.72 9.43
CA ARG A 249 -8.22 -14.88 10.72
C ARG A 249 -7.22 -15.04 11.86
N ASP A 250 -7.66 -14.83 13.10
CA ASP A 250 -6.83 -14.92 14.30
C ASP A 250 -7.22 -16.13 15.17
N MET A 251 -6.38 -16.47 16.17
CA MET A 251 -6.70 -17.26 17.35
C MET A 251 -7.14 -18.71 17.08
N LEU A 252 -6.52 -19.40 16.11
CA LEU A 252 -6.85 -20.80 15.84
C LEU A 252 -6.67 -21.68 17.08
N ASN A 253 -5.52 -21.63 17.78
CA ASN A 253 -5.31 -22.38 19.01
C ASN A 253 -6.26 -21.95 20.13
N GLY A 254 -6.43 -20.63 20.34
CA GLY A 254 -7.29 -20.11 21.42
C GLY A 254 -8.74 -20.57 21.32
N LEU A 255 -9.24 -20.74 20.09
CA LEU A 255 -10.61 -21.20 19.81
C LEU A 255 -10.69 -22.74 19.69
N PHE A 256 -9.67 -23.38 19.13
CA PHE A 256 -9.64 -24.81 18.83
C PHE A 256 -8.32 -25.47 19.29
N PRO A 257 -8.03 -25.49 20.62
CA PRO A 257 -6.76 -25.99 21.15
C PRO A 257 -6.55 -27.51 20.96
N ASP A 258 -7.61 -28.26 20.68
CA ASP A 258 -7.52 -29.68 20.36
C ASP A 258 -7.11 -29.93 18.90
N MET A 259 -7.14 -28.89 18.06
CA MET A 259 -6.81 -28.96 16.62
C MET A 259 -5.50 -28.25 16.27
N TYR A 260 -5.12 -27.20 16.99
CA TYR A 260 -3.96 -26.36 16.69
C TYR A 260 -3.11 -26.15 17.92
N THR A 261 -1.79 -26.24 17.78
CA THR A 261 -0.84 -25.74 18.79
C THR A 261 -0.72 -24.23 18.75
N GLU A 262 -0.08 -23.64 19.75
CA GLU A 262 0.20 -22.19 19.78
C GLU A 262 1.12 -21.78 18.62
N GLU A 263 2.13 -22.60 18.30
CA GLU A 263 3.07 -22.37 17.20
C GLU A 263 2.35 -22.47 15.85
N GLU A 264 1.49 -23.47 15.65
CA GLU A 264 0.67 -23.54 14.43
C GLU A 264 -0.23 -22.33 14.29
N SER A 265 -0.87 -21.88 15.37
CA SER A 265 -1.71 -20.69 15.36
C SER A 265 -0.93 -19.41 15.05
N ALA A 266 0.36 -19.35 15.38
CA ALA A 266 1.24 -18.24 15.07
C ALA A 266 1.69 -18.22 13.60
N GLU A 267 1.64 -19.35 12.89
CA GLU A 267 2.05 -19.51 11.49
C GLU A 267 0.86 -19.71 10.53
N GLN A 268 -0.39 -19.70 11.05
CA GLN A 268 -1.61 -19.93 10.29
C GLN A 268 -2.72 -18.95 10.67
N PRO A 269 -3.64 -18.65 9.71
CA PRO A 269 -3.56 -18.93 8.27
C PRO A 269 -2.66 -17.92 7.54
N ALA A 270 -2.39 -18.18 6.27
CA ALA A 270 -1.69 -17.22 5.43
C ALA A 270 -2.48 -15.90 5.27
N GLU A 271 -1.75 -14.80 5.01
CA GLU A 271 -2.33 -13.62 4.39
C GLU A 271 -2.50 -13.90 2.89
N GLU A 272 -3.65 -13.56 2.32
CA GLU A 272 -4.01 -13.96 0.97
C GLU A 272 -4.13 -12.74 0.04
N MET A 273 -3.47 -12.78 -1.12
CA MET A 273 -3.63 -11.79 -2.19
C MET A 273 -4.62 -12.30 -3.24
N PHE A 274 -5.59 -11.45 -3.56
CA PHE A 274 -6.64 -11.75 -4.52
C PHE A 274 -6.61 -10.78 -5.70
N ARG A 275 -6.90 -11.29 -6.90
CA ARG A 275 -7.34 -10.48 -8.05
C ARG A 275 -8.86 -10.46 -8.03
N LEU A 276 -9.44 -9.30 -7.80
CA LEU A 276 -10.88 -9.16 -7.61
C LEU A 276 -11.65 -9.19 -8.93
N SER A 277 -12.83 -9.78 -8.92
CA SER A 277 -13.76 -9.74 -10.04
C SER A 277 -15.20 -9.55 -9.57
N ASP A 278 -16.05 -9.04 -10.46
CA ASP A 278 -17.46 -8.74 -10.15
C ASP A 278 -18.24 -10.01 -9.84
N GLY A 279 -18.81 -10.08 -8.63
CA GLY A 279 -19.57 -11.22 -8.13
C GLY A 279 -18.74 -12.33 -7.50
N ALA A 280 -17.39 -12.21 -7.43
CA ALA A 280 -16.52 -13.21 -6.83
C ALA A 280 -16.71 -13.35 -5.32
N ASP A 281 -16.62 -14.57 -4.81
CA ASP A 281 -16.58 -14.93 -3.40
C ASP A 281 -15.23 -15.54 -3.06
N PHE A 282 -14.53 -14.97 -2.07
CA PHE A 282 -13.21 -15.41 -1.64
C PHE A 282 -13.23 -16.29 -0.37
N GLY A 283 -14.42 -16.66 0.10
CA GLY A 283 -14.68 -17.76 1.03
C GLY A 283 -14.73 -17.43 2.50
N TRP A 284 -14.26 -16.25 2.98
CA TRP A 284 -14.47 -15.90 4.39
C TRP A 284 -15.97 -15.80 4.70
N PRO A 285 -16.47 -16.27 5.83
CA PRO A 285 -15.78 -16.88 6.99
C PRO A 285 -15.60 -18.39 6.89
N TYR A 286 -16.08 -19.03 5.84
CA TYR A 286 -16.22 -20.48 5.71
C TYR A 286 -14.91 -21.20 5.40
N CYS A 287 -13.93 -20.48 4.83
CA CYS A 287 -12.72 -21.02 4.22
C CYS A 287 -11.52 -20.11 4.50
N TYR A 288 -10.33 -20.68 4.61
CA TYR A 288 -9.05 -19.95 4.69
C TYR A 288 -7.93 -20.77 4.08
N PHE A 289 -6.79 -20.16 3.76
CA PHE A 289 -5.61 -20.84 3.22
C PHE A 289 -4.70 -21.34 4.35
N ASP A 290 -4.47 -22.67 4.40
CA ASP A 290 -3.52 -23.31 5.31
C ASP A 290 -2.16 -23.43 4.60
N PRO A 291 -1.13 -22.65 4.99
CA PRO A 291 0.17 -22.69 4.34
C PRO A 291 0.95 -23.99 4.59
N SER A 292 0.59 -24.75 5.62
CA SER A 292 1.24 -26.04 5.90
C SER A 292 0.84 -27.14 4.92
N GLN A 293 -0.34 -27.00 4.29
CA GLN A 293 -0.89 -27.91 3.31
C GLN A 293 -0.85 -27.35 1.88
N ASP A 294 -0.48 -26.06 1.72
CA ASP A 294 -0.58 -25.34 0.45
C ASP A 294 -1.99 -25.45 -0.14
N ALA A 295 -3.02 -25.31 0.70
CA ALA A 295 -4.40 -25.57 0.32
C ALA A 295 -5.40 -24.72 1.12
N ARG A 296 -6.56 -24.48 0.52
CA ARG A 296 -7.70 -23.89 1.21
C ARG A 296 -8.49 -24.96 1.94
N VAL A 297 -8.82 -24.69 3.19
CA VAL A 297 -9.54 -25.64 4.06
C VAL A 297 -10.77 -24.97 4.68
N THR A 298 -11.78 -25.79 4.99
CA THR A 298 -12.97 -25.38 5.71
C THR A 298 -12.60 -24.87 7.12
N ALA A 299 -13.13 -23.73 7.50
CA ALA A 299 -12.90 -23.17 8.83
C ALA A 299 -13.52 -24.04 9.93
N PRO A 300 -12.87 -24.21 11.09
CA PRO A 300 -13.33 -25.10 12.16
C PRO A 300 -14.74 -24.78 12.66
N GLU A 301 -15.11 -23.50 12.73
CA GLU A 301 -16.45 -23.05 13.09
C GLU A 301 -17.55 -23.63 12.21
N TYR A 302 -17.21 -23.98 10.98
CA TYR A 302 -18.13 -24.51 9.96
C TYR A 302 -17.92 -26.00 9.68
N GLY A 303 -17.36 -26.72 10.65
CA GLY A 303 -17.17 -28.17 10.60
C GLY A 303 -15.84 -28.62 9.98
N GLY A 304 -14.91 -27.70 9.76
CA GLY A 304 -13.56 -28.03 9.28
C GLY A 304 -12.79 -28.89 10.26
N ASP A 305 -12.11 -29.91 9.74
CA ASP A 305 -11.26 -30.86 10.48
C ASP A 305 -9.78 -30.72 10.08
N ARG A 306 -9.40 -29.58 9.52
CA ARG A 306 -8.11 -29.25 8.90
C ARG A 306 -7.89 -29.86 7.51
N ASN A 307 -8.72 -30.81 7.06
CA ASN A 307 -8.54 -31.48 5.76
C ASN A 307 -9.74 -31.28 4.82
N SER A 308 -10.93 -31.05 5.38
CA SER A 308 -12.13 -30.83 4.57
C SER A 308 -12.05 -29.51 3.79
N THR A 309 -12.55 -29.52 2.56
CA THR A 309 -12.52 -28.37 1.63
C THR A 309 -13.91 -28.03 1.08
N ASP A 310 -14.94 -28.69 1.54
CA ASP A 310 -16.32 -28.60 1.03
C ASP A 310 -16.90 -27.18 1.08
N ARG A 311 -16.53 -26.39 2.10
CA ARG A 311 -16.96 -24.98 2.21
C ARG A 311 -16.13 -24.02 1.36
N CYS A 312 -15.04 -24.51 0.74
CA CYS A 312 -14.23 -23.74 -0.20
C CYS A 312 -14.68 -23.93 -1.67
N GLU A 313 -15.54 -24.92 -1.94
CA GLU A 313 -16.02 -25.19 -3.29
C GLU A 313 -16.80 -24.00 -3.86
N GLY A 314 -16.50 -23.62 -5.11
CA GLY A 314 -17.14 -22.50 -5.80
C GLY A 314 -16.68 -21.11 -5.35
N THR A 315 -15.66 -21.02 -4.51
CA THR A 315 -15.02 -19.75 -4.13
C THR A 315 -13.66 -19.58 -4.82
N GLU A 316 -13.26 -18.32 -5.05
CA GLU A 316 -11.99 -17.98 -5.67
C GLU A 316 -10.83 -18.12 -4.66
N GLY A 317 -9.69 -18.64 -5.12
CA GLY A 317 -8.47 -18.77 -4.31
C GLY A 317 -7.54 -17.57 -4.42
N PRO A 318 -6.51 -17.50 -3.55
CA PRO A 318 -5.48 -16.47 -3.65
C PRO A 318 -4.58 -16.71 -4.88
N ILE A 319 -4.05 -15.62 -5.43
CA ILE A 319 -3.01 -15.66 -6.47
C ILE A 319 -1.60 -15.66 -5.86
N ALA A 320 -1.46 -15.19 -4.62
CA ALA A 320 -0.27 -15.29 -3.80
C ALA A 320 -0.65 -15.39 -2.33
N THR A 321 0.24 -15.98 -1.54
CA THR A 321 0.10 -16.09 -0.09
C THR A 321 1.34 -15.55 0.60
N PHE A 322 1.15 -14.96 1.77
CA PHE A 322 2.22 -14.44 2.62
C PHE A 322 2.13 -15.04 4.01
N PRO A 323 3.23 -15.03 4.78
CA PRO A 323 3.22 -15.57 6.13
C PRO A 323 2.14 -14.94 7.02
N ALA A 324 1.63 -15.75 7.94
CA ALA A 324 0.53 -15.41 8.82
C ALA A 324 0.77 -14.16 9.67
N HIS A 325 -0.28 -13.37 9.84
CA HIS A 325 -0.37 -12.24 10.77
C HIS A 325 0.56 -11.05 10.48
N TRP A 326 1.14 -10.95 9.28
CA TRP A 326 2.00 -9.83 8.93
C TRP A 326 1.24 -8.52 8.71
N ALA A 327 -0.08 -8.58 8.60
CA ALA A 327 -1.00 -7.45 8.50
C ALA A 327 -0.69 -6.52 7.31
N PRO A 328 -1.02 -6.92 6.06
CA PRO A 328 -0.83 -6.10 4.87
C PRO A 328 -1.74 -4.86 4.93
N ASN A 329 -1.17 -3.67 5.11
CA ASN A 329 -1.91 -2.43 5.31
C ASN A 329 -1.99 -1.54 4.07
N ASP A 330 -1.11 -1.73 3.09
CA ASP A 330 -1.24 -1.06 1.80
C ASP A 330 -0.63 -1.88 0.66
N LEU A 331 -1.07 -1.58 -0.55
CA LEU A 331 -0.65 -2.21 -1.80
C LEU A 331 -0.43 -1.12 -2.85
N LEU A 332 0.70 -1.16 -3.54
CA LEU A 332 1.05 -0.26 -4.63
C LEU A 332 1.62 -1.03 -5.81
N PHE A 333 1.04 -0.95 -7.01
CA PHE A 333 1.68 -1.44 -8.23
C PHE A 333 2.66 -0.40 -8.77
N TYR A 334 3.93 -0.79 -8.86
CA TYR A 334 4.97 0.12 -9.32
C TYR A 334 4.89 0.34 -10.84
N THR A 335 4.62 1.55 -11.26
CA THR A 335 4.53 1.96 -12.68
C THR A 335 5.55 3.03 -13.06
N GLY A 336 6.41 3.44 -12.12
CA GLY A 336 7.46 4.43 -12.33
C GLY A 336 8.65 3.92 -13.13
N ASP A 337 9.54 4.82 -13.45
CA ASP A 337 10.77 4.55 -14.21
C ASP A 337 12.06 4.81 -13.38
N GLN A 338 11.90 5.17 -12.08
CA GLN A 338 13.03 5.45 -11.19
C GLN A 338 13.68 4.17 -10.68
N PHE A 339 12.90 3.10 -10.43
CA PHE A 339 13.43 1.78 -10.11
C PHE A 339 13.83 1.04 -11.40
N PRO A 340 14.72 0.04 -11.32
CA PRO A 340 15.07 -0.80 -12.47
C PRO A 340 13.84 -1.41 -13.16
N GLU A 341 13.92 -1.60 -14.48
CA GLU A 341 12.82 -2.14 -15.31
C GLU A 341 12.27 -3.48 -14.78
N SER A 342 13.11 -4.27 -14.10
CA SER A 342 12.70 -5.54 -13.47
C SER A 342 11.65 -5.40 -12.36
N TYR A 343 11.46 -4.19 -11.83
CA TYR A 343 10.46 -3.90 -10.80
C TYR A 343 9.17 -3.31 -11.38
N LYS A 344 9.16 -2.95 -12.67
CA LYS A 344 7.97 -2.38 -13.31
C LYS A 344 6.82 -3.39 -13.30
N GLY A 345 5.68 -2.97 -12.78
CA GLY A 345 4.50 -3.81 -12.59
C GLY A 345 4.52 -4.69 -11.33
N ALA A 346 5.61 -4.70 -10.57
CA ALA A 346 5.63 -5.40 -9.29
C ALA A 346 4.66 -4.76 -8.28
N ALA A 347 4.13 -5.59 -7.39
CA ALA A 347 3.30 -5.15 -6.27
C ALA A 347 4.18 -4.89 -5.04
N LEU A 348 4.17 -3.66 -4.52
CA LEU A 348 4.76 -3.32 -3.24
C LEU A 348 3.69 -3.47 -2.15
N ILE A 349 4.03 -4.11 -1.04
CA ILE A 349 3.10 -4.39 0.05
C ILE A 349 3.71 -3.90 1.36
N ALA A 350 3.01 -2.99 2.07
CA ALA A 350 3.40 -2.56 3.40
C ALA A 350 2.84 -3.54 4.44
N PHE A 351 3.70 -4.38 5.00
CA PHE A 351 3.37 -5.26 6.11
C PHE A 351 3.56 -4.53 7.43
N HIS A 352 2.46 -4.20 8.07
CA HIS A 352 2.41 -3.43 9.31
C HIS A 352 3.01 -4.15 10.52
N GLY A 353 3.11 -5.45 10.45
CA GLY A 353 3.63 -6.31 11.49
C GLY A 353 2.56 -6.89 12.42
N SER A 354 2.85 -8.08 12.91
CA SER A 354 1.94 -8.90 13.72
C SER A 354 1.79 -8.38 15.16
N TRP A 355 0.77 -8.91 15.83
CA TRP A 355 0.50 -8.67 17.25
C TRP A 355 0.11 -9.95 18.02
N ASN A 356 -0.10 -11.06 17.32
CA ASN A 356 -0.75 -12.28 17.83
C ASN A 356 0.03 -13.56 17.50
N ARG A 357 1.36 -13.48 17.42
CA ARG A 357 2.22 -14.64 17.11
C ARG A 357 2.81 -15.34 18.34
N ALA A 358 2.50 -14.89 19.56
CA ALA A 358 2.99 -15.60 20.76
C ALA A 358 2.61 -17.09 20.71
N PRO A 359 3.51 -18.02 21.12
CA PRO A 359 4.77 -17.78 21.80
C PRO A 359 5.95 -17.40 20.89
N LEU A 360 5.75 -17.36 19.58
CA LEU A 360 6.77 -16.92 18.64
C LEU A 360 6.89 -15.40 18.65
N GLY A 361 8.07 -14.88 18.32
CA GLY A 361 8.31 -13.44 18.14
C GLY A 361 7.42 -12.84 17.05
N GLN A 362 7.06 -11.57 17.20
CA GLN A 362 6.30 -10.84 16.19
C GLN A 362 7.13 -10.65 14.93
N LYS A 363 6.48 -10.65 13.75
CA LYS A 363 7.10 -10.52 12.42
C LYS A 363 6.25 -9.63 11.49
N GLY A 364 6.74 -9.41 10.30
CA GLY A 364 6.27 -8.37 9.39
C GLY A 364 7.12 -7.11 9.61
N TYR A 365 6.58 -5.94 9.66
CA TYR A 365 7.28 -4.66 9.87
C TYR A 365 8.27 -4.32 8.76
N PHE A 366 7.89 -4.53 7.51
CA PHE A 366 8.71 -4.26 6.33
C PHE A 366 7.85 -3.96 5.10
N VAL A 367 8.47 -3.44 4.05
CA VAL A 367 7.86 -3.30 2.73
C VAL A 367 8.43 -4.39 1.81
N ALA A 368 7.53 -5.20 1.25
CA ALA A 368 7.88 -6.24 0.27
C ALA A 368 7.71 -5.76 -1.16
N ILE A 369 8.45 -6.37 -2.08
CA ILE A 369 8.19 -6.37 -3.51
C ILE A 369 7.79 -7.78 -3.92
N GLN A 370 6.59 -7.94 -4.47
CA GLN A 370 6.12 -9.15 -5.12
C GLN A 370 6.24 -8.97 -6.63
N PRO A 371 7.15 -9.68 -7.32
CA PRO A 371 7.26 -9.62 -8.76
C PRO A 371 5.98 -10.12 -9.46
N PHE A 372 5.56 -9.40 -10.51
CA PHE A 372 4.40 -9.73 -11.31
C PHE A 372 4.76 -9.83 -12.78
N GLN A 373 4.09 -10.71 -13.50
CA GLN A 373 4.15 -10.80 -14.95
C GLN A 373 2.77 -11.17 -15.50
N ASN A 374 2.25 -10.40 -16.43
CA ASN A 374 0.93 -10.61 -17.05
C ASN A 374 -0.24 -10.71 -16.04
N GLY A 375 -0.16 -9.94 -14.96
CA GLY A 375 -1.20 -9.91 -13.93
C GLY A 375 -1.10 -11.01 -12.86
N ASP A 376 -0.10 -11.87 -12.92
CA ASP A 376 0.12 -12.94 -11.95
C ASP A 376 1.48 -12.82 -11.24
N PRO A 377 1.61 -13.24 -9.98
CA PRO A 377 2.88 -13.35 -9.29
C PRO A 377 3.85 -14.26 -10.07
N SER A 378 5.07 -13.79 -10.31
CA SER A 378 6.04 -14.46 -11.19
C SER A 378 7.24 -15.07 -10.47
N ALA A 379 7.48 -14.66 -9.23
CA ALA A 379 8.53 -15.18 -8.36
C ALA A 379 8.15 -14.98 -6.88
N ALA A 380 8.94 -15.51 -5.96
CA ALA A 380 8.80 -15.21 -4.53
C ALA A 380 9.01 -13.71 -4.28
N PHE A 381 8.29 -13.17 -3.28
CA PHE A 381 8.48 -11.78 -2.85
C PHE A 381 9.88 -11.56 -2.28
N GLN A 382 10.33 -10.32 -2.32
CA GLN A 382 11.61 -9.85 -1.79
C GLN A 382 11.36 -8.68 -0.83
N ASN A 383 12.28 -8.46 0.10
CA ASN A 383 12.21 -7.31 0.99
C ASN A 383 12.80 -6.08 0.28
N LEU A 384 12.00 -5.01 0.16
CA LEU A 384 12.47 -3.72 -0.34
C LEU A 384 13.11 -2.91 0.79
N ALA A 385 12.40 -2.78 1.91
CA ALA A 385 12.81 -1.98 3.05
C ALA A 385 12.44 -2.69 4.36
N GLU A 386 13.42 -2.87 5.22
CA GLU A 386 13.32 -3.46 6.56
C GLU A 386 13.83 -2.48 7.62
N GLY A 387 13.83 -2.88 8.89
CA GLY A 387 14.40 -2.07 9.99
C GLY A 387 13.39 -1.12 10.63
N PHE A 388 12.16 -1.01 10.14
CA PHE A 388 11.15 -0.12 10.71
C PHE A 388 10.97 -0.32 12.23
N ALA A 389 10.98 -1.55 12.71
CA ALA A 389 10.83 -1.83 14.13
C ALA A 389 11.95 -1.21 14.99
N GLY A 390 13.15 -1.00 14.42
CA GLY A 390 14.30 -0.41 15.12
C GLY A 390 14.84 -1.26 16.27
N VAL A 391 14.45 -2.54 16.36
CA VAL A 391 14.89 -3.56 17.29
C VAL A 391 15.02 -4.91 16.58
N GLU A 392 15.89 -5.79 17.08
CA GLU A 392 16.12 -7.10 16.46
C GLU A 392 15.02 -8.13 16.80
N SER A 393 14.46 -8.05 18.01
CA SER A 393 13.40 -8.95 18.49
C SER A 393 12.20 -8.13 18.95
N ILE A 394 11.01 -8.57 18.51
CA ILE A 394 9.75 -7.92 18.82
C ILE A 394 8.89 -8.95 19.53
N GLU A 395 8.67 -8.77 20.83
CA GLU A 395 7.80 -9.62 21.65
C GLU A 395 6.36 -9.09 21.63
N ALA A 396 6.23 -7.76 21.67
CA ALA A 396 4.95 -7.07 21.57
C ALA A 396 4.99 -5.96 20.52
N PRO A 397 3.85 -5.58 19.92
CA PRO A 397 3.81 -4.49 18.92
C PRO A 397 4.36 -3.15 19.41
N SER A 398 4.32 -2.90 20.72
CA SER A 398 4.86 -1.70 21.36
C SER A 398 6.39 -1.61 21.36
N ASP A 399 7.08 -2.70 21.05
CA ASP A 399 8.55 -2.72 20.95
C ASP A 399 9.02 -2.07 19.64
N ALA A 400 8.14 -2.06 18.63
CA ALA A 400 8.44 -1.48 17.34
C ALA A 400 8.40 0.06 17.40
N LYS A 401 9.49 0.71 17.00
CA LYS A 401 9.57 2.17 16.88
C LYS A 401 8.68 2.70 15.76
N HIS A 402 8.67 1.99 14.64
CA HIS A 402 7.88 2.33 13.45
C HIS A 402 7.21 1.08 12.87
N ARG A 403 6.09 1.30 12.19
CA ARG A 403 5.30 0.24 11.54
C ARG A 403 4.81 0.76 10.18
N PRO A 404 5.35 0.26 9.05
CA PRO A 404 4.95 0.74 7.73
C PRO A 404 3.48 0.50 7.48
N THR A 405 2.78 1.47 6.86
CA THR A 405 1.33 1.38 6.74
C THR A 405 0.76 1.94 5.44
N GLY A 406 1.32 2.99 4.86
CA GLY A 406 0.89 3.57 3.59
C GLY A 406 2.02 3.61 2.57
N LEU A 407 1.66 3.47 1.30
CA LEU A 407 2.56 3.52 0.15
C LEU A 407 2.00 4.47 -0.89
N ALA A 408 2.83 5.33 -1.46
CA ALA A 408 2.47 6.07 -2.66
C ALA A 408 3.68 6.21 -3.58
N MET A 409 3.42 6.33 -4.87
CA MET A 409 4.44 6.66 -5.86
C MET A 409 4.42 8.18 -6.10
N ALA A 410 5.57 8.81 -5.98
CA ALA A 410 5.73 10.21 -6.33
C ALA A 410 5.84 10.38 -7.88
N PRO A 411 5.60 11.59 -8.41
CA PRO A 411 5.67 11.85 -9.86
C PRO A 411 7.03 11.55 -10.49
N ASP A 412 8.09 11.59 -9.70
CA ASP A 412 9.46 11.23 -10.10
C ASP A 412 9.74 9.72 -10.09
N GLY A 413 8.74 8.90 -9.74
CA GLY A 413 8.84 7.43 -9.68
C GLY A 413 9.44 6.89 -8.39
N THR A 414 9.76 7.72 -7.41
CA THR A 414 10.18 7.28 -6.07
C THR A 414 8.98 6.78 -5.26
N VAL A 415 9.23 5.98 -4.23
CA VAL A 415 8.20 5.43 -3.36
C VAL A 415 8.23 6.10 -1.99
N ILE A 416 7.07 6.56 -1.55
CA ILE A 416 6.88 7.17 -0.24
C ILE A 416 6.25 6.14 0.69
N VAL A 417 6.78 6.04 1.91
CA VAL A 417 6.31 5.09 2.95
C VAL A 417 5.94 5.87 4.20
N SER A 418 4.78 5.58 4.78
CA SER A 418 4.34 6.17 6.05
C SER A 418 4.42 5.19 7.22
N ASP A 419 4.60 5.72 8.44
CA ASP A 419 4.62 5.01 9.71
C ASP A 419 3.42 5.35 10.59
N SER A 420 2.78 4.32 11.14
CA SER A 420 1.59 4.47 11.98
C SER A 420 1.87 4.69 13.47
N VAL A 421 3.12 4.75 13.91
CA VAL A 421 3.47 4.94 15.32
C VAL A 421 3.73 6.40 15.63
N THR A 422 4.68 7.02 14.93
CA THR A 422 5.07 8.42 15.11
C THR A 422 4.70 9.32 13.93
N GLY A 423 4.39 8.74 12.78
CA GLY A 423 4.13 9.50 11.55
C GLY A 423 5.39 9.96 10.85
N LYS A 424 6.42 9.13 10.88
CA LYS A 424 7.61 9.32 10.06
C LYS A 424 7.29 8.97 8.62
N ILE A 425 7.76 9.76 7.69
CA ILE A 425 7.59 9.58 6.24
C ILE A 425 8.96 9.44 5.60
N TRP A 426 9.17 8.35 4.87
CA TRP A 426 10.38 8.09 4.10
C TRP A 426 10.14 8.22 2.62
N ARG A 427 11.19 8.61 1.89
CA ARG A 427 11.29 8.43 0.45
C ARG A 427 12.31 7.34 0.16
N VAL A 428 11.92 6.36 -0.64
CA VAL A 428 12.77 5.26 -1.13
C VAL A 428 13.00 5.45 -2.62
N PHE A 429 14.26 5.40 -3.05
CA PHE A 429 14.67 5.58 -4.42
C PHE A 429 15.79 4.60 -4.79
N TYR A 430 15.98 4.36 -6.09
CA TYR A 430 17.04 3.50 -6.59
C TYR A 430 18.19 4.38 -7.08
N LYS A 431 19.41 4.07 -6.64
CA LYS A 431 20.63 4.72 -7.09
C LYS A 431 21.49 3.72 -7.84
N GLU A 432 21.61 3.90 -9.15
CA GLU A 432 22.43 3.05 -9.99
C GLU A 432 23.91 3.14 -9.58
N ASP A 433 24.49 2.02 -9.18
CA ASP A 433 25.93 1.96 -8.90
C ASP A 433 26.71 1.99 -10.22
N LYS A 434 27.12 3.18 -10.64
CA LYS A 434 27.90 3.41 -11.87
C LYS A 434 29.24 2.65 -11.89
N THR A 435 29.65 2.05 -10.76
CA THR A 435 30.90 1.28 -10.68
C THR A 435 30.78 -0.14 -11.24
N MET A 436 29.56 -0.68 -11.36
CA MET A 436 29.31 -2.02 -11.93
C MET A 436 29.18 -2.05 -13.47
N ALA A 437 28.99 -0.92 -14.11
CA ALA A 437 28.83 -0.82 -15.57
C ALA A 437 30.17 -0.94 -16.39
N LEU A 438 31.31 -1.13 -15.73
CA LEU A 438 32.63 -1.19 -16.33
C LEU A 438 33.34 -2.56 -16.17
N LYS A 439 32.60 -3.65 -16.12
CA LYS A 439 33.22 -5.00 -16.17
C LYS A 439 32.67 -5.84 -17.32
#